data_1547b07ced4083e146a6c6b20010c3b1
#
_entry.id   1547b07ced4083e146a6c6b20010c3b1
#
_cell.length_a   1.000
_cell.length_b   1.000
_cell.length_c   1.000
_cell.angle_alpha   90.00
_cell.angle_beta   90.00
_cell.angle_gamma   90.00
#
_symmetry.space_group_name_H-M   'P 1'
#
loop_
_entity.id
_entity.type
_entity.pdbx_description
1 polymer ?
#
loop_
_entity_poly.entity_id
_entity_poly.type
_entity_poly.pdbx_seq_one_letter_code
_entity_poly.pdbx_strand_id
1 'polypeptide(L)'
;MCGIGGIINTNNSKIDPNIIENIKDSLEHRGPDNSSIKYISESNCFVHTRLSIIDLNDRSNQPFQSSDGRYTLVFNGEIYNFKEIRKDLESIGISFNTEGDTEVLLKGFIEHGEGILEKLRGQFAFAIYDEEEESVFLARDRVGIKPLYFSTYKDWFVFGSEIKAIEKSGVVPFEPDIDSYVTYLRHLCVPSDRTGNKNILKLQPGEYAIYSPKNGILKKKYWNPFNFEVNNDINEKEAISEVDRLLTESVEYRKVSDVEVGLFLSGGIDSSLIGKLMKENETAGLKGFNIDYEDHFAGYEGEAAEAEFASSNIDIELIKENIKYSDFQDLLNNYSFYQDDLIGDEVGIPLYFLGKSTRSNGMKVVQVGEGADELFYGYDHWLRFIKLNKYIKTINQSRSNFLSFKNHRMNLVSNILFNRTSFSGGAIGFNLSEVDSLIDGGLSNEFQLINYVDNKWDEYFTKKNANLSKWMTLIDLNIRLPELLLMRMDKLVMQSGVEARVPFLDHKLVEYVLTIPEEILVNTSSTKPLLKKVARSHIPDQIIDRKKQGFRAPIGEWIKKDEDYFYESIKEFNSLVNLFSERELKKVLQGNDFQKKWYLVNLSRWHMTRVAN
;
A
#
# COMPACT_ATOMS: atom_id res chain seq x y z
N MET A 1 5.31 -11.50 8.72
CA MET A 1 5.63 -10.03 8.71
C MET A 1 5.90 -9.55 10.11
N CYS A 2 6.62 -8.44 10.25
CA CYS A 2 7.16 -8.02 11.52
C CYS A 2 6.91 -6.53 11.76
N GLY A 3 7.12 -6.07 12.97
CA GLY A 3 7.31 -4.66 13.27
C GLY A 3 8.80 -4.39 13.45
N ILE A 4 9.31 -3.37 12.78
CA ILE A 4 10.67 -2.90 12.97
C ILE A 4 10.69 -1.47 13.49
N GLY A 5 11.64 -1.16 14.34
CA GLY A 5 11.89 0.19 14.83
C GLY A 5 13.33 0.37 15.27
N GLY A 6 13.75 1.61 15.33
CA GLY A 6 15.07 1.94 15.84
C GLY A 6 15.20 3.42 16.17
N ILE A 7 16.14 3.72 17.05
CA ILE A 7 16.41 5.07 17.52
C ILE A 7 17.89 5.28 17.72
N ILE A 8 18.37 6.43 17.30
CA ILE A 8 19.76 6.89 17.46
C ILE A 8 19.71 8.28 18.07
N ASN A 9 20.46 8.46 19.16
CA ASN A 9 20.71 9.75 19.76
C ASN A 9 22.09 10.29 19.30
N THR A 10 22.07 11.31 18.46
CA THR A 10 23.30 11.86 17.86
C THR A 10 24.21 12.60 18.84
N ASN A 11 23.68 12.93 20.03
CA ASN A 11 24.49 13.51 21.13
C ASN A 11 25.22 12.44 21.94
N ASN A 12 25.13 11.18 21.57
CA ASN A 12 25.70 10.04 22.31
C ASN A 12 25.23 9.94 23.78
N SER A 13 24.12 10.57 24.11
CA SER A 13 23.50 10.44 25.43
C SER A 13 22.71 9.14 25.52
N LYS A 14 22.71 8.57 26.71
CA LYS A 14 21.98 7.34 26.99
C LYS A 14 20.49 7.50 26.72
N ILE A 15 19.91 6.53 26.03
CA ILE A 15 18.48 6.48 25.74
C ILE A 15 17.73 5.98 26.99
N ASP A 16 16.64 6.64 27.36
CA ASP A 16 15.72 6.17 28.40
C ASP A 16 15.07 4.85 27.93
N PRO A 17 15.18 3.75 28.71
CA PRO A 17 14.57 2.47 28.37
C PRO A 17 13.05 2.57 28.07
N ASN A 18 12.31 3.48 28.71
CA ASN A 18 10.89 3.66 28.45
C ASN A 18 10.59 4.07 27.02
N ILE A 19 11.47 4.86 26.39
CA ILE A 19 11.35 5.24 24.97
C ILE A 19 11.36 3.99 24.09
N ILE A 20 12.26 3.06 24.38
CA ILE A 20 12.45 1.84 23.60
C ILE A 20 11.25 0.90 23.79
N GLU A 21 10.80 0.72 25.03
CA GLU A 21 9.61 -0.10 25.32
C GLU A 21 8.37 0.47 24.64
N ASN A 22 8.16 1.77 24.65
CA ASN A 22 7.03 2.41 23.95
C ASN A 22 7.05 2.14 22.44
N ILE A 23 8.24 2.20 21.80
CA ILE A 23 8.39 1.85 20.38
C ILE A 23 8.01 0.38 20.15
N LYS A 24 8.54 -0.53 20.97
CA LYS A 24 8.28 -1.98 20.89
C LYS A 24 6.79 -2.29 21.04
N ASP A 25 6.18 -1.79 22.12
CA ASP A 25 4.78 -2.08 22.46
C ASP A 25 3.81 -1.55 21.38
N SER A 26 4.14 -0.41 20.76
CA SER A 26 3.36 0.13 19.65
C SER A 26 3.34 -0.75 18.41
N LEU A 27 4.29 -1.69 18.27
CA LEU A 27 4.47 -2.60 17.12
C LEU A 27 4.08 -4.05 17.41
N GLU A 28 3.70 -4.40 18.65
CA GLU A 28 3.47 -5.78 19.09
C GLU A 28 2.40 -6.51 18.27
N HIS A 29 1.33 -5.80 17.86
CA HIS A 29 0.26 -6.35 17.02
C HIS A 29 0.77 -6.89 15.67
N ARG A 30 1.87 -6.35 15.13
CA ARG A 30 2.46 -6.79 13.86
C ARG A 30 3.18 -8.13 14.00
N GLY A 31 3.79 -8.37 15.15
CA GLY A 31 4.60 -9.57 15.40
C GLY A 31 4.38 -10.16 16.80
N PRO A 32 3.24 -10.86 17.02
CA PRO A 32 2.89 -11.34 18.35
C PRO A 32 3.65 -12.61 18.80
N ASP A 33 4.48 -13.20 17.94
CA ASP A 33 5.14 -14.46 18.25
C ASP A 33 6.44 -14.28 19.06
N ASN A 34 7.15 -13.15 18.88
CA ASN A 34 8.33 -12.77 19.64
C ASN A 34 8.57 -11.27 19.57
N SER A 35 9.13 -10.67 20.62
CA SER A 35 9.58 -9.28 20.60
C SER A 35 10.95 -9.14 21.24
N SER A 36 11.81 -8.31 20.65
CA SER A 36 13.20 -8.18 21.07
C SER A 36 13.70 -6.75 20.94
N ILE A 37 14.57 -6.38 21.87
CA ILE A 37 15.28 -5.10 21.92
C ILE A 37 16.77 -5.40 21.88
N LYS A 38 17.51 -4.68 21.05
CA LYS A 38 18.96 -4.73 21.02
C LYS A 38 19.56 -3.35 21.16
N TYR A 39 20.22 -3.11 22.29
CA TYR A 39 21.10 -1.96 22.46
C TYR A 39 22.41 -2.24 21.69
N ILE A 40 22.66 -1.45 20.66
CA ILE A 40 23.92 -1.47 19.89
C ILE A 40 24.97 -0.69 20.68
N SER A 41 24.55 0.44 21.26
CA SER A 41 25.31 1.25 22.21
C SER A 41 24.36 1.84 23.26
N GLU A 42 24.85 2.70 24.17
CA GLU A 42 23.98 3.43 25.09
C GLU A 42 23.05 4.43 24.37
N SER A 43 23.46 4.89 23.18
CA SER A 43 22.74 5.89 22.37
C SER A 43 22.02 5.31 21.14
N ASN A 44 22.17 4.02 20.83
CA ASN A 44 21.62 3.39 19.63
C ASN A 44 20.91 2.10 19.97
N CYS A 45 19.67 1.95 19.53
CA CYS A 45 18.85 0.79 19.83
C CYS A 45 17.94 0.41 18.68
N PHE A 46 17.84 -0.89 18.39
CA PHE A 46 16.90 -1.46 17.43
C PHE A 46 15.87 -2.35 18.12
N VAL A 47 14.67 -2.36 17.58
CA VAL A 47 13.50 -3.08 18.09
C VAL A 47 12.91 -3.94 16.98
N HIS A 48 12.50 -5.15 17.34
CA HIS A 48 11.81 -6.05 16.41
C HIS A 48 10.66 -6.77 17.11
N THR A 49 9.50 -6.86 16.43
CA THR A 49 8.38 -7.72 16.82
C THR A 49 8.14 -8.71 15.69
N ARG A 50 8.18 -10.00 15.97
CA ARG A 50 8.24 -11.08 14.99
C ARG A 50 6.88 -11.76 14.80
N LEU A 51 6.47 -11.89 13.54
CA LEU A 51 5.50 -12.88 13.08
C LEU A 51 6.31 -13.99 12.40
N SER A 52 6.39 -15.17 13.03
CA SER A 52 7.21 -16.29 12.55
C SER A 52 6.52 -17.01 11.40
N ILE A 53 7.10 -16.91 10.20
CA ILE A 53 6.59 -17.48 8.94
C ILE A 53 7.65 -18.39 8.30
N ILE A 54 8.91 -17.95 8.22
CA ILE A 54 10.06 -18.73 7.72
C ILE A 54 11.06 -18.93 8.85
N ASP A 55 11.64 -20.10 8.96
CA ASP A 55 12.52 -20.57 10.03
C ASP A 55 11.95 -20.25 11.42
N LEU A 56 11.01 -21.09 11.90
CA LEU A 56 10.25 -20.84 13.14
C LEU A 56 11.12 -20.91 14.43
N ASN A 57 12.41 -21.16 14.30
CA ASN A 57 13.35 -21.24 15.42
C ASN A 57 13.76 -19.87 15.95
N ASP A 58 14.11 -19.81 17.24
CA ASP A 58 14.58 -18.59 17.91
C ASP A 58 15.91 -18.06 17.34
N ARG A 59 16.72 -18.91 16.69
CA ARG A 59 17.96 -18.49 16.01
C ARG A 59 17.74 -17.46 14.90
N SER A 60 16.51 -17.38 14.37
CA SER A 60 16.10 -16.42 13.35
C SER A 60 15.41 -15.18 13.93
N ASN A 61 15.40 -15.04 15.28
CA ASN A 61 14.90 -13.82 15.92
C ASN A 61 15.79 -12.62 15.58
N GLN A 62 15.17 -11.45 15.55
CA GLN A 62 15.80 -10.18 15.23
C GLN A 62 15.68 -9.23 16.42
N PRO A 63 16.52 -8.21 16.57
CA PRO A 63 17.56 -7.74 15.64
C PRO A 63 18.67 -8.76 15.40
N PHE A 64 18.98 -9.04 14.12
CA PHE A 64 19.95 -10.04 13.70
C PHE A 64 21.32 -9.41 13.49
N GLN A 65 22.38 -10.02 14.09
CA GLN A 65 23.73 -9.45 14.05
C GLN A 65 24.67 -10.33 13.22
N SER A 66 25.58 -9.69 12.48
CA SER A 66 26.70 -10.39 11.83
C SER A 66 27.64 -11.03 12.85
N SER A 67 28.36 -12.08 12.45
CA SER A 67 29.25 -12.85 13.34
C SER A 67 30.41 -12.03 13.92
N ASP A 68 30.82 -10.98 13.22
CA ASP A 68 31.87 -10.03 13.66
C ASP A 68 31.30 -8.88 14.54
N GLY A 69 29.96 -8.82 14.68
CA GLY A 69 29.27 -7.79 15.46
C GLY A 69 29.09 -6.45 14.77
N ARG A 70 29.69 -6.22 13.60
CA ARG A 70 29.66 -4.93 12.88
C ARG A 70 28.27 -4.52 12.42
N TYR A 71 27.49 -5.48 11.85
CA TYR A 71 26.19 -5.16 11.27
C TYR A 71 25.04 -5.66 12.14
N THR A 72 24.03 -4.82 12.33
CA THR A 72 22.77 -5.20 13.01
C THR A 72 21.59 -4.90 12.09
N LEU A 73 20.80 -5.94 11.75
CA LEU A 73 19.66 -5.89 10.85
C LEU A 73 18.34 -6.00 11.61
N VAL A 74 17.34 -5.20 11.24
CA VAL A 74 15.91 -5.44 11.47
C VAL A 74 15.17 -5.42 10.12
N PHE A 75 14.29 -6.42 9.91
CA PHE A 75 13.67 -6.70 8.64
C PHE A 75 12.18 -7.03 8.83
N ASN A 76 11.33 -6.33 8.09
CA ASN A 76 9.90 -6.59 7.96
C ASN A 76 9.61 -6.96 6.52
N GLY A 77 9.35 -8.23 6.25
CA GLY A 77 9.05 -8.68 4.89
C GLY A 77 9.41 -10.14 4.63
N GLU A 78 9.48 -10.49 3.35
CA GLU A 78 9.86 -11.79 2.82
C GLU A 78 10.70 -11.61 1.55
N ILE A 79 11.85 -12.29 1.50
CA ILE A 79 12.67 -12.39 0.28
C ILE A 79 12.40 -13.74 -0.36
N TYR A 80 11.47 -13.80 -1.29
CA TYR A 80 10.99 -15.08 -1.85
C TYR A 80 12.08 -15.89 -2.56
N ASN A 81 13.06 -15.24 -3.19
CA ASN A 81 14.18 -15.88 -3.86
C ASN A 81 15.42 -16.03 -2.97
N PHE A 82 15.25 -16.10 -1.63
CA PHE A 82 16.39 -16.19 -0.72
C PHE A 82 17.21 -17.47 -0.93
N LYS A 83 16.58 -18.57 -1.37
CA LYS A 83 17.29 -19.84 -1.62
C LYS A 83 18.27 -19.73 -2.78
N GLU A 84 17.92 -19.00 -3.83
CA GLU A 84 18.79 -18.72 -4.97
C GLU A 84 19.96 -17.83 -4.56
N ILE A 85 19.67 -16.72 -3.83
CA ILE A 85 20.71 -15.82 -3.31
C ILE A 85 21.65 -16.55 -2.36
N ARG A 86 21.10 -17.41 -1.47
CA ARG A 86 21.89 -18.26 -0.58
C ARG A 86 22.86 -19.12 -1.36
N LYS A 87 22.38 -19.83 -2.39
CA LYS A 87 23.20 -20.69 -3.23
C LYS A 87 24.33 -19.92 -3.93
N ASP A 88 24.05 -18.71 -4.41
CA ASP A 88 25.06 -17.85 -5.01
C ASP A 88 26.14 -17.47 -3.98
N LEU A 89 25.74 -17.06 -2.77
CA LEU A 89 26.67 -16.72 -1.68
C LEU A 89 27.47 -17.94 -1.18
N GLU A 90 26.85 -19.10 -1.08
CA GLU A 90 27.55 -20.36 -0.75
C GLU A 90 28.60 -20.71 -1.80
N SER A 91 28.35 -20.44 -3.07
CA SER A 91 29.31 -20.71 -4.18
C SER A 91 30.61 -19.91 -4.07
N ILE A 92 30.58 -18.79 -3.33
CA ILE A 92 31.76 -17.94 -3.05
C ILE A 92 32.33 -18.18 -1.62
N GLY A 93 31.85 -19.21 -0.93
CA GLY A 93 32.39 -19.67 0.37
C GLY A 93 31.71 -19.09 1.60
N ILE A 94 30.58 -18.39 1.46
CA ILE A 94 29.81 -17.87 2.60
C ILE A 94 28.95 -19.00 3.19
N SER A 95 29.07 -19.23 4.49
CA SER A 95 28.30 -20.25 5.24
C SER A 95 27.12 -19.61 5.97
N PHE A 96 26.10 -20.40 6.31
CA PHE A 96 24.88 -19.94 6.99
C PHE A 96 24.58 -20.75 8.24
N ASN A 97 23.99 -20.13 9.25
CA ASN A 97 23.59 -20.73 10.52
C ASN A 97 22.07 -20.90 10.66
N THR A 98 21.29 -20.18 9.85
CA THR A 98 19.83 -20.24 9.87
C THR A 98 19.30 -20.74 8.52
N GLU A 99 18.02 -21.09 8.47
CA GLU A 99 17.35 -21.50 7.22
C GLU A 99 16.44 -20.40 6.64
N GLY A 100 16.40 -19.23 7.30
CA GLY A 100 15.55 -18.10 6.90
C GLY A 100 16.21 -17.15 5.90
N ASP A 101 15.41 -16.23 5.42
CA ASP A 101 15.78 -15.17 4.49
C ASP A 101 16.54 -14.01 5.16
N THR A 102 16.35 -13.81 6.46
CA THR A 102 16.97 -12.73 7.25
C THR A 102 18.50 -12.77 7.21
N GLU A 103 19.10 -13.94 7.45
CA GLU A 103 20.55 -14.11 7.38
C GLU A 103 21.07 -13.94 5.95
N VAL A 104 20.29 -14.43 4.97
CA VAL A 104 20.63 -14.29 3.55
C VAL A 104 20.64 -12.81 3.14
N LEU A 105 19.66 -12.04 3.59
CA LEU A 105 19.62 -10.60 3.35
C LEU A 105 20.85 -9.89 3.94
N LEU A 106 21.19 -10.18 5.21
CA LEU A 106 22.33 -9.55 5.87
C LEU A 106 23.65 -9.89 5.18
N LYS A 107 23.90 -11.17 4.90
CA LYS A 107 25.14 -11.62 4.23
C LYS A 107 25.22 -11.14 2.79
N GLY A 108 24.07 -11.07 2.09
CA GLY A 108 24.00 -10.48 0.77
C GLY A 108 24.32 -8.98 0.78
N PHE A 109 23.87 -8.25 1.82
CA PHE A 109 24.23 -6.84 1.99
C PHE A 109 25.73 -6.66 2.31
N ILE A 110 26.30 -7.49 3.16
CA ILE A 110 27.75 -7.44 3.48
C ILE A 110 28.59 -7.64 2.21
N GLU A 111 28.18 -8.57 1.33
CA GLU A 111 28.92 -8.88 0.10
C GLU A 111 28.71 -7.85 -1.02
N HIS A 112 27.48 -7.37 -1.20
CA HIS A 112 27.08 -6.56 -2.39
C HIS A 112 26.77 -5.10 -2.07
N GLY A 113 26.72 -4.72 -0.78
CA GLY A 113 26.24 -3.40 -0.36
C GLY A 113 24.83 -3.12 -0.87
N GLU A 114 24.60 -1.90 -1.34
CA GLU A 114 23.32 -1.46 -1.93
C GLU A 114 22.91 -2.27 -3.20
N GLY A 115 23.87 -2.89 -3.89
CA GLY A 115 23.63 -3.72 -5.06
C GLY A 115 22.81 -4.98 -4.79
N ILE A 116 22.69 -5.40 -3.52
CA ILE A 116 21.80 -6.52 -3.14
C ILE A 116 20.34 -6.22 -3.55
N LEU A 117 19.89 -4.96 -3.51
CA LEU A 117 18.52 -4.55 -3.82
C LEU A 117 18.07 -4.97 -5.22
N GLU A 118 18.99 -5.01 -6.19
CA GLU A 118 18.70 -5.45 -7.56
C GLU A 118 18.41 -6.97 -7.63
N LYS A 119 19.02 -7.75 -6.72
CA LYS A 119 18.88 -9.22 -6.66
C LYS A 119 17.64 -9.67 -5.89
N LEU A 120 17.10 -8.83 -4.98
CA LEU A 120 15.97 -9.20 -4.15
C LEU A 120 14.67 -9.32 -4.97
N ARG A 121 13.96 -10.44 -4.79
CA ARG A 121 12.58 -10.65 -5.22
C ARG A 121 11.73 -10.89 -4.00
N GLY A 122 10.97 -9.87 -3.57
CA GLY A 122 10.26 -9.91 -2.29
C GLY A 122 9.42 -8.67 -2.04
N GLN A 123 8.84 -8.65 -0.86
CA GLN A 123 8.16 -7.51 -0.25
C GLN A 123 8.89 -7.19 1.05
N PHE A 124 9.42 -5.98 1.19
CA PHE A 124 10.32 -5.71 2.30
C PHE A 124 10.45 -4.24 2.69
N ALA A 125 10.69 -4.04 3.98
CA ALA A 125 11.30 -2.86 4.55
C ALA A 125 12.33 -3.31 5.58
N PHE A 126 13.55 -2.78 5.53
CA PHE A 126 14.58 -3.15 6.49
C PHE A 126 15.52 -2.00 6.84
N ALA A 127 16.20 -2.15 7.96
CA ALA A 127 17.25 -1.25 8.41
C ALA A 127 18.49 -2.06 8.81
N ILE A 128 19.67 -1.63 8.38
CA ILE A 128 20.97 -2.20 8.76
C ILE A 128 21.82 -1.09 9.36
N TYR A 129 22.25 -1.27 10.60
CA TYR A 129 23.24 -0.40 11.24
C TYR A 129 24.64 -0.95 10.97
N ASP A 130 25.56 -0.08 10.53
CA ASP A 130 26.99 -0.36 10.41
C ASP A 130 27.71 0.36 11.55
N GLU A 131 28.34 -0.40 12.45
CA GLU A 131 28.99 0.13 13.65
C GLU A 131 30.30 0.90 13.31
N GLU A 132 31.02 0.50 12.26
CA GLU A 132 32.24 1.19 11.84
C GLU A 132 31.96 2.53 11.16
N GLU A 133 30.91 2.59 10.32
CA GLU A 133 30.51 3.81 9.60
C GLU A 133 29.55 4.69 10.41
N GLU A 134 29.10 4.22 11.59
CA GLU A 134 28.08 4.87 12.41
C GLU A 134 26.84 5.29 11.58
N SER A 135 26.39 4.38 10.71
CA SER A 135 25.35 4.68 9.73
C SER A 135 24.22 3.67 9.72
N VAL A 136 23.03 4.12 9.30
CA VAL A 136 21.86 3.27 9.07
C VAL A 136 21.55 3.24 7.59
N PHE A 137 21.54 2.05 7.00
CA PHE A 137 20.98 1.81 5.68
C PHE A 137 19.53 1.40 5.81
N LEU A 138 18.61 2.12 5.17
CA LEU A 138 17.18 1.85 5.12
C LEU A 138 16.78 1.48 3.68
N ALA A 139 15.94 0.47 3.48
CA ALA A 139 15.40 0.16 2.15
C ALA A 139 13.93 -0.23 2.21
N ARG A 140 13.19 0.15 1.16
CA ARG A 140 11.78 -0.22 0.94
C ARG A 140 11.63 -0.90 -0.42
N ASP A 141 10.77 -1.91 -0.51
CA ASP A 141 10.56 -2.67 -1.74
C ASP A 141 10.08 -1.81 -2.92
N ARG A 142 10.18 -2.37 -4.14
CA ARG A 142 9.98 -1.66 -5.41
C ARG A 142 8.63 -0.98 -5.55
N VAL A 143 7.57 -1.64 -5.10
CA VAL A 143 6.19 -1.14 -5.23
C VAL A 143 5.60 -0.63 -3.91
N GLY A 144 6.42 -0.64 -2.83
CA GLY A 144 6.05 -0.10 -1.53
C GLY A 144 5.04 -0.94 -0.76
N ILE A 145 5.11 -2.28 -0.88
CA ILE A 145 4.22 -3.21 -0.17
C ILE A 145 4.39 -3.07 1.35
N LYS A 146 5.64 -2.92 1.80
CA LYS A 146 5.93 -2.74 3.23
C LYS A 146 6.19 -1.27 3.56
N PRO A 147 5.59 -0.76 4.66
CA PRO A 147 5.82 0.61 5.10
C PRO A 147 7.17 0.79 5.79
N LEU A 148 7.75 1.99 5.64
CA LEU A 148 8.91 2.43 6.40
C LEU A 148 8.89 3.94 6.57
N TYR A 149 8.81 4.39 7.81
CA TYR A 149 8.79 5.80 8.21
C TYR A 149 10.06 6.16 8.98
N PHE A 150 10.42 7.43 8.96
CA PHE A 150 11.57 7.94 9.71
C PHE A 150 11.39 9.41 10.09
N SER A 151 12.16 9.85 11.09
CA SER A 151 12.27 11.24 11.53
C SER A 151 13.73 11.58 11.80
N THR A 152 14.13 12.82 11.47
CA THR A 152 15.42 13.44 11.84
C THR A 152 15.14 14.67 12.68
N TYR A 153 14.47 14.49 13.81
CA TYR A 153 14.05 15.61 14.67
C TYR A 153 15.12 15.94 15.72
N LYS A 154 15.71 17.14 15.66
CA LYS A 154 16.79 17.59 16.55
C LYS A 154 17.95 16.59 16.56
N ASP A 155 18.26 16.06 17.75
CA ASP A 155 19.34 15.12 17.99
C ASP A 155 18.91 13.64 17.84
N TRP A 156 17.72 13.40 17.29
CA TRP A 156 17.15 12.09 17.18
C TRP A 156 16.96 11.67 15.72
N PHE A 157 17.47 10.48 15.40
CA PHE A 157 17.02 9.73 14.23
C PHE A 157 16.19 8.56 14.72
N VAL A 158 14.93 8.50 14.28
CA VAL A 158 13.99 7.43 14.65
C VAL A 158 13.37 6.87 13.38
N PHE A 159 13.24 5.55 13.31
CA PHE A 159 12.52 4.90 12.20
C PHE A 159 11.59 3.81 12.71
N GLY A 160 10.59 3.44 11.89
CA GLY A 160 9.66 2.38 12.23
C GLY A 160 8.76 1.96 11.08
N SER A 161 8.15 0.78 11.24
CA SER A 161 7.12 0.28 10.31
C SER A 161 5.86 1.12 10.32
N GLU A 162 5.60 1.86 11.39
CA GLU A 162 4.39 2.64 11.60
C GLU A 162 4.71 4.02 12.19
N ILE A 163 3.87 5.02 11.85
CA ILE A 163 4.00 6.40 12.34
C ILE A 163 3.90 6.43 13.87
N LYS A 164 2.95 5.66 14.42
CA LYS A 164 2.74 5.58 15.87
C LYS A 164 3.95 5.07 16.64
N ALA A 165 4.82 4.26 16.04
CA ALA A 165 6.06 3.82 16.69
C ALA A 165 7.03 4.99 16.89
N ILE A 166 7.09 5.91 15.94
CA ILE A 166 7.90 7.12 16.04
C ILE A 166 7.27 8.11 17.03
N GLU A 167 5.94 8.31 16.96
CA GLU A 167 5.22 9.20 17.86
C GLU A 167 5.28 8.73 19.33
N LYS A 168 5.10 7.43 19.58
CA LYS A 168 5.17 6.83 20.93
C LYS A 168 6.58 6.80 21.53
N SER A 169 7.62 7.05 20.74
CA SER A 169 8.95 7.33 21.26
C SER A 169 8.97 8.55 22.21
N GLY A 170 8.04 9.49 22.00
CA GLY A 170 7.95 10.74 22.77
C GLY A 170 9.03 11.77 22.45
N VAL A 171 10.02 11.44 21.59
CA VAL A 171 11.10 12.36 21.19
C VAL A 171 10.76 13.16 19.91
N VAL A 172 9.79 12.69 19.14
CA VAL A 172 9.29 13.35 17.92
C VAL A 172 7.88 13.87 18.18
N PRO A 173 7.68 15.20 18.27
CA PRO A 173 6.36 15.75 18.57
C PRO A 173 5.42 15.62 17.36
N PHE A 174 4.13 15.52 17.66
CA PHE A 174 3.10 15.67 16.63
C PHE A 174 2.97 17.14 16.23
N GLU A 175 3.15 17.43 14.95
CA GLU A 175 2.88 18.71 14.33
C GLU A 175 2.08 18.49 13.05
N PRO A 176 0.81 18.95 12.96
CA PRO A 176 -0.04 18.67 11.83
C PRO A 176 0.52 19.28 10.54
N ASP A 177 0.57 18.47 9.48
CA ASP A 177 0.92 18.91 8.15
C ASP A 177 -0.34 19.26 7.36
N ILE A 178 -0.73 20.53 7.38
CA ILE A 178 -1.97 21.02 6.77
C ILE A 178 -1.95 20.84 5.25
N ASP A 179 -0.81 20.99 4.57
CA ASP A 179 -0.70 20.73 3.14
C ASP A 179 -0.96 19.23 2.81
N SER A 180 -0.50 18.33 3.66
CA SER A 180 -0.85 16.90 3.59
C SER A 180 -2.35 16.64 3.82
N TYR A 181 -3.00 17.35 4.74
CA TYR A 181 -4.45 17.24 4.98
C TYR A 181 -5.27 17.69 3.77
N VAL A 182 -4.91 18.83 3.19
CA VAL A 182 -5.54 19.36 1.98
C VAL A 182 -5.36 18.41 0.80
N THR A 183 -4.16 17.85 0.67
CA THR A 183 -3.84 16.89 -0.41
C THR A 183 -4.57 15.57 -0.23
N TYR A 184 -4.69 15.08 1.01
CA TYR A 184 -5.50 13.91 1.34
C TYR A 184 -6.96 14.05 0.89
N LEU A 185 -7.57 15.22 1.05
CA LEU A 185 -8.96 15.44 0.60
C LEU A 185 -9.12 15.16 -0.90
N ARG A 186 -8.11 15.42 -1.71
CA ARG A 186 -8.11 15.18 -3.15
C ARG A 186 -7.80 13.73 -3.52
N HIS A 187 -6.76 13.14 -2.90
CA HIS A 187 -6.17 11.87 -3.32
C HIS A 187 -6.48 10.69 -2.39
N LEU A 188 -7.14 10.94 -1.25
CA LEU A 188 -7.45 9.97 -0.20
C LEU A 188 -6.21 9.33 0.46
N CYS A 189 -5.06 9.85 0.17
CA CYS A 189 -3.75 9.52 0.76
C CYS A 189 -2.82 10.73 0.63
N VAL A 190 -1.66 10.65 1.24
CA VAL A 190 -0.62 11.67 1.12
C VAL A 190 0.44 11.16 0.13
N PRO A 191 0.51 11.69 -1.10
CA PRO A 191 1.58 11.34 -2.04
C PRO A 191 2.92 11.90 -1.57
N SER A 192 4.02 11.46 -2.19
CA SER A 192 5.39 11.83 -1.82
C SER A 192 5.90 11.18 -0.52
N ASP A 193 6.98 11.70 0.03
CA ASP A 193 7.59 11.23 1.28
C ASP A 193 6.99 11.86 2.54
N ARG A 194 5.96 12.72 2.42
CA ARG A 194 5.31 13.38 3.57
C ARG A 194 4.25 12.48 4.21
N THR A 195 3.91 12.81 5.45
CA THR A 195 2.81 12.21 6.22
C THR A 195 1.89 13.30 6.75
N GLY A 196 0.89 12.94 7.53
CA GLY A 196 0.06 13.92 8.26
C GLY A 196 0.78 14.62 9.43
N ASN A 197 1.99 14.17 9.81
CA ASN A 197 2.86 14.78 10.80
C ASN A 197 4.10 15.36 10.10
N LYS A 198 4.34 16.68 10.20
CA LYS A 198 5.47 17.37 9.55
C LYS A 198 6.83 16.79 9.90
N ASN A 199 6.96 16.24 11.11
CA ASN A 199 8.22 15.74 11.64
C ASN A 199 8.52 14.28 11.25
N ILE A 200 7.60 13.61 10.54
CA ILE A 200 7.73 12.21 10.14
C ILE A 200 7.61 12.10 8.62
N LEU A 201 8.61 11.50 8.02
CA LEU A 201 8.67 11.20 6.59
C LEU A 201 8.55 9.70 6.34
N LYS A 202 8.23 9.32 5.11
CA LYS A 202 8.24 7.94 4.65
C LYS A 202 9.25 7.71 3.54
N LEU A 203 9.88 6.55 3.54
CA LEU A 203 10.71 6.12 2.42
C LEU A 203 9.80 5.72 1.26
N GLN A 204 10.09 6.22 0.07
CA GLN A 204 9.25 5.98 -1.10
C GLN A 204 9.46 4.58 -1.69
N PRO A 205 8.49 4.04 -2.46
CA PRO A 205 8.65 2.78 -3.20
C PRO A 205 9.91 2.77 -4.07
N GLY A 206 10.68 1.69 -4.00
CA GLY A 206 11.91 1.54 -4.77
C GLY A 206 13.03 2.48 -4.35
N GLU A 207 13.00 2.98 -3.11
CA GLU A 207 14.05 3.82 -2.53
C GLU A 207 14.83 3.10 -1.44
N TYR A 208 16.07 3.54 -1.27
CA TYR A 208 16.86 3.33 -0.08
C TYR A 208 17.39 4.66 0.44
N ALA A 209 17.76 4.70 1.72
CA ALA A 209 18.37 5.85 2.35
C ALA A 209 19.56 5.42 3.21
N ILE A 210 20.57 6.28 3.29
CA ILE A 210 21.70 6.14 4.22
C ILE A 210 21.65 7.34 5.14
N TYR A 211 21.53 7.07 6.43
CA TYR A 211 21.60 8.08 7.46
C TYR A 211 22.90 7.95 8.25
N SER A 212 23.57 9.06 8.52
CA SER A 212 24.62 9.14 9.53
C SER A 212 24.57 10.49 10.27
N PRO A 213 24.98 10.56 11.55
CA PRO A 213 24.99 11.81 12.30
C PRO A 213 25.79 12.93 11.61
N LYS A 214 26.85 12.55 10.90
CA LYS A 214 27.75 13.49 10.21
C LYS A 214 27.15 14.06 8.92
N ASN A 215 26.47 13.23 8.13
CA ASN A 215 26.06 13.59 6.76
C ASN A 215 24.54 13.79 6.64
N GLY A 216 23.76 13.52 7.70
CA GLY A 216 22.29 13.50 7.64
C GLY A 216 21.78 12.32 6.80
N ILE A 217 20.65 12.49 6.13
CA ILE A 217 20.02 11.46 5.33
C ILE A 217 20.21 11.69 3.83
N LEU A 218 20.71 10.67 3.13
CA LEU A 218 20.83 10.63 1.66
C LEU A 218 19.88 9.57 1.13
N LYS A 219 18.91 9.96 0.29
CA LYS A 219 17.96 9.04 -0.37
C LYS A 219 18.36 8.80 -1.83
N LYS A 220 18.22 7.56 -2.29
CA LYS A 220 18.41 7.17 -3.69
C LYS A 220 17.30 6.20 -4.13
N LYS A 221 16.88 6.34 -5.39
CA LYS A 221 15.90 5.46 -6.01
C LYS A 221 16.62 4.38 -6.80
N TYR A 222 16.44 3.11 -6.43
CA TYR A 222 17.02 1.96 -7.12
C TYR A 222 16.07 1.35 -8.15
N TRP A 223 14.76 1.64 -8.05
CA TRP A 223 13.76 1.19 -9.01
C TRP A 223 12.71 2.27 -9.29
N ASN A 224 12.34 2.43 -10.58
CA ASN A 224 11.35 3.43 -10.99
C ASN A 224 10.50 2.89 -12.15
N PRO A 225 9.16 2.73 -11.98
CA PRO A 225 8.28 2.21 -13.03
C PRO A 225 8.21 3.11 -14.27
N PHE A 226 8.57 4.38 -14.17
CA PHE A 226 8.62 5.32 -15.29
C PHE A 226 9.78 5.07 -16.27
N ASN A 227 10.72 4.19 -15.93
CA ASN A 227 11.89 3.89 -16.78
C ASN A 227 11.62 2.78 -17.81
N PHE A 228 10.54 2.01 -17.66
CA PHE A 228 10.23 0.93 -18.61
C PHE A 228 9.59 1.47 -19.88
N GLU A 229 10.16 1.15 -21.02
CA GLU A 229 9.64 1.53 -22.34
C GLU A 229 8.80 0.41 -22.96
N VAL A 230 7.87 0.79 -23.85
CA VAL A 230 7.05 -0.17 -24.60
C VAL A 230 7.90 -0.89 -25.62
N ASN A 231 7.80 -2.21 -25.64
CA ASN A 231 8.41 -3.06 -26.68
C ASN A 231 7.35 -3.44 -27.73
N ASN A 232 7.40 -2.79 -28.88
CA ASN A 232 6.44 -3.01 -29.97
C ASN A 232 6.59 -4.35 -30.70
N ASP A 233 7.64 -5.13 -30.40
CA ASP A 233 7.86 -6.45 -31.00
C ASP A 233 7.03 -7.53 -30.27
N ILE A 234 6.50 -7.26 -29.07
CA ILE A 234 5.65 -8.18 -28.32
C ILE A 234 4.31 -8.36 -29.05
N ASN A 235 3.98 -9.61 -29.39
CA ASN A 235 2.67 -9.96 -29.92
C ASN A 235 1.74 -10.51 -28.81
N GLU A 236 0.44 -10.57 -29.11
CA GLU A 236 -0.57 -10.97 -28.12
C GLU A 236 -0.36 -12.40 -27.59
N LYS A 237 0.03 -13.34 -28.42
CA LYS A 237 0.27 -14.74 -28.01
C LYS A 237 1.45 -14.86 -27.05
N GLU A 238 2.51 -14.13 -27.33
CA GLU A 238 3.67 -14.03 -26.46
C GLU A 238 3.31 -13.36 -25.13
N ALA A 239 2.55 -12.24 -25.17
CA ALA A 239 2.09 -11.55 -23.97
C ALA A 239 1.24 -12.45 -23.08
N ILE A 240 0.32 -13.25 -23.64
CA ILE A 240 -0.50 -14.22 -22.88
C ILE A 240 0.40 -15.25 -22.21
N SER A 241 1.30 -15.88 -22.98
CA SER A 241 2.18 -16.95 -22.47
C SER A 241 3.11 -16.46 -21.37
N GLU A 242 3.70 -15.27 -21.53
CA GLU A 242 4.67 -14.75 -20.57
C GLU A 242 3.99 -14.20 -19.32
N VAL A 243 2.82 -13.54 -19.42
CA VAL A 243 2.03 -13.14 -18.26
C VAL A 243 1.58 -14.36 -17.46
N ASP A 244 1.11 -15.42 -18.11
CA ASP A 244 0.73 -16.67 -17.47
C ASP A 244 1.91 -17.29 -16.70
N ARG A 245 3.06 -17.42 -17.35
CA ARG A 245 4.29 -17.94 -16.75
C ARG A 245 4.73 -17.11 -15.54
N LEU A 246 4.80 -15.77 -15.68
CA LEU A 246 5.24 -14.87 -14.62
C LEU A 246 4.28 -14.83 -13.45
N LEU A 247 2.96 -14.86 -13.69
CA LEU A 247 1.96 -14.91 -12.63
C LEU A 247 1.99 -16.25 -11.88
N THR A 248 2.09 -17.36 -12.59
CA THR A 248 2.24 -18.70 -12.00
C THR A 248 3.47 -18.76 -11.11
N GLU A 249 4.61 -18.32 -11.62
CA GLU A 249 5.86 -18.24 -10.87
C GLU A 249 5.73 -17.32 -9.64
N SER A 250 5.06 -16.20 -9.78
CA SER A 250 4.80 -15.26 -8.68
C SER A 250 3.94 -15.87 -7.58
N VAL A 251 2.90 -16.61 -7.91
CA VAL A 251 2.04 -17.33 -6.95
C VAL A 251 2.87 -18.39 -6.21
N GLU A 252 3.70 -19.16 -6.90
CA GLU A 252 4.56 -20.18 -6.30
C GLU A 252 5.60 -19.57 -5.34
N TYR A 253 6.27 -18.48 -5.70
CA TYR A 253 7.17 -17.78 -4.80
C TYR A 253 6.46 -17.32 -3.52
N ARG A 254 5.21 -16.92 -3.61
CA ARG A 254 4.42 -16.46 -2.46
C ARG A 254 3.79 -17.58 -1.63
N LYS A 255 4.04 -18.84 -2.00
CA LYS A 255 3.79 -20.03 -1.18
C LYS A 255 4.98 -20.36 -0.27
N VAL A 256 6.16 -19.77 -0.48
CA VAL A 256 7.36 -20.00 0.35
C VAL A 256 7.05 -19.59 1.79
N SER A 257 6.87 -20.57 2.66
CA SER A 257 6.42 -20.42 4.05
C SER A 257 6.55 -21.74 4.79
N ASP A 258 6.87 -21.70 6.08
CA ASP A 258 6.82 -22.86 6.99
C ASP A 258 5.47 -22.97 7.71
N VAL A 259 4.52 -22.06 7.40
CA VAL A 259 3.13 -22.11 7.87
C VAL A 259 2.17 -22.13 6.68
N GLU A 260 0.92 -22.55 6.92
CA GLU A 260 -0.10 -22.59 5.87
C GLU A 260 -0.38 -21.19 5.27
N VAL A 261 -0.60 -21.16 3.96
CA VAL A 261 -0.92 -19.95 3.19
C VAL A 261 -2.35 -20.04 2.66
N GLY A 262 -3.21 -19.10 3.07
CA GLY A 262 -4.59 -18.99 2.61
C GLY A 262 -4.78 -17.97 1.48
N LEU A 263 -6.05 -17.62 1.22
CA LEU A 263 -6.45 -16.73 0.15
C LEU A 263 -7.59 -15.80 0.60
N PHE A 264 -7.53 -14.50 0.26
CA PHE A 264 -8.74 -13.68 0.27
C PHE A 264 -9.49 -13.88 -1.04
N LEU A 265 -10.69 -14.46 -0.96
CA LEU A 265 -11.47 -14.88 -2.12
C LEU A 265 -12.76 -14.04 -2.25
N SER A 266 -12.76 -13.08 -3.17
CA SER A 266 -13.93 -12.27 -3.52
C SER A 266 -14.81 -12.90 -4.61
N GLY A 267 -14.41 -14.03 -5.18
CA GLY A 267 -15.07 -14.63 -6.34
C GLY A 267 -14.83 -13.89 -7.67
N GLY A 268 -14.04 -12.81 -7.68
CA GLY A 268 -13.60 -12.12 -8.89
C GLY A 268 -12.50 -12.89 -9.62
N ILE A 269 -12.24 -12.52 -10.88
CA ILE A 269 -11.23 -13.15 -11.74
C ILE A 269 -9.84 -13.19 -11.06
N ASP A 270 -9.44 -12.12 -10.36
CA ASP A 270 -8.10 -11.98 -9.78
C ASP A 270 -7.86 -12.99 -8.67
N SER A 271 -8.73 -12.97 -7.65
CA SER A 271 -8.62 -13.87 -6.50
C SER A 271 -8.88 -15.34 -6.89
N SER A 272 -9.80 -15.57 -7.84
CA SER A 272 -10.09 -16.92 -8.34
C SER A 272 -8.92 -17.50 -9.15
N LEU A 273 -8.25 -16.68 -9.97
CA LEU A 273 -7.06 -17.11 -10.72
C LEU A 273 -5.91 -17.45 -9.78
N ILE A 274 -5.64 -16.59 -8.78
CA ILE A 274 -4.64 -16.89 -7.74
C ILE A 274 -4.98 -18.20 -7.03
N GLY A 275 -6.23 -18.35 -6.57
CA GLY A 275 -6.67 -19.57 -5.87
C GLY A 275 -6.49 -20.82 -6.71
N LYS A 276 -6.79 -20.77 -8.00
CA LYS A 276 -6.57 -21.88 -8.93
C LYS A 276 -5.08 -22.22 -9.08
N LEU A 277 -4.22 -21.21 -9.28
CA LEU A 277 -2.79 -21.40 -9.39
C LEU A 277 -2.16 -21.92 -8.08
N MET A 278 -2.65 -21.46 -6.91
CA MET A 278 -2.22 -22.01 -5.62
C MET A 278 -2.54 -23.49 -5.48
N LYS A 279 -3.69 -23.91 -6.00
CA LYS A 279 -4.19 -25.29 -5.88
C LYS A 279 -3.49 -26.27 -6.82
N GLU A 280 -2.93 -25.81 -7.97
CA GLU A 280 -2.38 -26.71 -9.01
C GLU A 280 -1.29 -27.67 -8.52
N ASN A 281 -0.55 -27.32 -7.49
CA ASN A 281 0.54 -28.14 -6.94
C ASN A 281 0.32 -28.51 -5.46
N GLU A 282 -0.91 -28.36 -4.92
CA GLU A 282 -1.20 -28.67 -3.54
C GLU A 282 -2.12 -29.87 -3.36
N THR A 283 -1.73 -30.78 -2.43
CA THR A 283 -2.55 -31.93 -1.97
C THR A 283 -3.37 -31.59 -0.72
N ALA A 284 -3.02 -30.55 0.02
CA ALA A 284 -3.73 -30.08 1.21
C ALA A 284 -4.92 -29.16 0.84
N GLY A 285 -5.92 -29.05 1.72
CA GLY A 285 -7.06 -28.16 1.53
C GLY A 285 -6.64 -26.69 1.59
N LEU A 286 -6.96 -25.91 0.57
CA LEU A 286 -6.76 -24.46 0.56
C LEU A 286 -7.96 -23.77 1.22
N LYS A 287 -7.69 -22.85 2.17
CA LYS A 287 -8.72 -22.03 2.82
C LYS A 287 -8.82 -20.66 2.17
N GLY A 288 -10.04 -20.29 1.79
CA GLY A 288 -10.38 -18.95 1.30
C GLY A 288 -11.20 -18.17 2.32
N PHE A 289 -10.94 -16.88 2.46
CA PHE A 289 -11.66 -16.00 3.39
C PHE A 289 -12.43 -14.94 2.62
N ASN A 290 -13.69 -14.71 3.04
CA ASN A 290 -14.59 -13.73 2.45
C ASN A 290 -15.37 -13.00 3.54
N ILE A 291 -15.88 -11.81 3.20
CA ILE A 291 -16.74 -10.97 4.05
C ILE A 291 -18.16 -10.98 3.50
N ASP A 292 -19.12 -11.04 4.41
CA ASP A 292 -20.52 -10.74 4.17
C ASP A 292 -21.04 -9.72 5.19
N TYR A 293 -22.17 -9.10 4.92
CA TYR A 293 -22.79 -8.13 5.83
C TYR A 293 -24.15 -8.65 6.28
N GLU A 294 -24.40 -8.68 7.60
CA GLU A 294 -25.65 -9.22 8.18
C GLU A 294 -26.87 -8.39 7.76
N ASP A 295 -26.72 -7.07 7.70
CA ASP A 295 -27.72 -6.16 7.15
C ASP A 295 -27.65 -6.23 5.61
N HIS A 296 -28.68 -6.75 4.97
CA HIS A 296 -28.78 -6.79 3.50
C HIS A 296 -28.92 -5.39 2.92
N PHE A 297 -27.83 -4.76 2.63
CA PHE A 297 -27.82 -3.45 1.99
C PHE A 297 -27.92 -3.57 0.47
N ALA A 298 -28.83 -2.81 -0.14
CA ALA A 298 -28.99 -2.78 -1.59
C ALA A 298 -27.67 -2.39 -2.29
N GLY A 299 -27.19 -3.25 -3.18
CA GLY A 299 -25.93 -3.06 -3.91
C GLY A 299 -24.69 -3.70 -3.28
N TYR A 300 -24.84 -4.40 -2.15
CA TYR A 300 -23.80 -5.22 -1.50
C TYR A 300 -24.14 -6.71 -1.53
N GLU A 301 -25.28 -7.06 -2.13
CA GLU A 301 -25.75 -8.41 -2.32
C GLU A 301 -24.92 -9.10 -3.41
N GLY A 302 -24.49 -10.32 -3.15
CA GLY A 302 -23.92 -11.19 -4.18
C GLY A 302 -22.41 -11.45 -4.10
N GLU A 303 -21.63 -10.67 -3.36
CA GLU A 303 -20.19 -10.93 -3.23
C GLU A 303 -19.90 -12.28 -2.55
N ALA A 304 -20.65 -12.59 -1.49
CA ALA A 304 -20.57 -13.87 -0.81
C ALA A 304 -21.00 -15.04 -1.69
N ALA A 305 -22.12 -14.90 -2.45
CA ALA A 305 -22.58 -15.91 -3.38
C ALA A 305 -21.58 -16.16 -4.52
N GLU A 306 -20.90 -15.12 -4.97
CA GLU A 306 -19.87 -15.20 -5.99
C GLU A 306 -18.60 -15.89 -5.48
N ALA A 307 -18.20 -15.60 -4.23
CA ALA A 307 -17.11 -16.31 -3.57
C ALA A 307 -17.45 -17.80 -3.37
N GLU A 308 -18.70 -18.15 -3.02
CA GLU A 308 -19.18 -19.53 -2.94
C GLU A 308 -19.13 -20.25 -4.29
N PHE A 309 -19.60 -19.59 -5.36
CA PHE A 309 -19.51 -20.15 -6.70
C PHE A 309 -18.06 -20.39 -7.11
N ALA A 310 -17.16 -19.42 -6.89
CA ALA A 310 -15.75 -19.56 -7.21
C ALA A 310 -15.09 -20.67 -6.39
N SER A 311 -15.32 -20.71 -5.06
CA SER A 311 -14.74 -21.71 -4.16
C SER A 311 -15.13 -23.13 -4.55
N SER A 312 -16.39 -23.34 -4.91
CA SER A 312 -16.89 -24.65 -5.35
C SER A 312 -16.27 -25.10 -6.67
N ASN A 313 -15.98 -24.16 -7.60
CA ASN A 313 -15.37 -24.49 -8.90
C ASN A 313 -13.86 -24.73 -8.83
N ILE A 314 -13.19 -24.19 -7.79
CA ILE A 314 -11.73 -24.30 -7.62
C ILE A 314 -11.36 -25.30 -6.51
N ASP A 315 -12.35 -25.84 -5.80
CA ASP A 315 -12.17 -26.74 -4.64
C ASP A 315 -11.39 -26.08 -3.48
N ILE A 316 -11.93 -24.94 -3.00
CA ILE A 316 -11.41 -24.17 -1.87
C ILE A 316 -12.41 -24.21 -0.72
N GLU A 317 -11.97 -24.47 0.50
CA GLU A 317 -12.78 -24.32 1.72
C GLU A 317 -13.04 -22.83 1.99
N LEU A 318 -14.27 -22.36 1.82
CA LEU A 318 -14.63 -20.96 2.02
C LEU A 318 -15.09 -20.69 3.45
N ILE A 319 -14.39 -19.77 4.12
CA ILE A 319 -14.74 -19.25 5.44
C ILE A 319 -15.29 -17.84 5.26
N LYS A 320 -16.55 -17.63 5.67
CA LYS A 320 -17.24 -16.34 5.59
C LYS A 320 -17.30 -15.67 6.96
N GLU A 321 -16.96 -14.41 7.02
CA GLU A 321 -17.12 -13.54 8.19
C GLU A 321 -18.28 -12.58 7.95
N ASN A 322 -19.24 -12.53 8.87
CA ASN A 322 -20.39 -11.64 8.79
C ASN A 322 -20.17 -10.41 9.68
N ILE A 323 -20.12 -9.22 9.08
CA ILE A 323 -19.93 -7.95 9.78
C ILE A 323 -21.30 -7.33 10.12
N LYS A 324 -21.47 -6.95 11.39
CA LYS A 324 -22.62 -6.21 11.90
C LYS A 324 -22.29 -4.73 12.07
N TYR A 325 -23.31 -3.90 12.14
CA TYR A 325 -23.12 -2.47 12.46
C TYR A 325 -22.44 -2.26 13.83
N SER A 326 -22.76 -3.09 14.83
CA SER A 326 -22.10 -3.03 16.15
C SER A 326 -20.59 -3.28 16.07
N ASP A 327 -20.16 -4.24 15.23
CA ASP A 327 -18.74 -4.55 15.05
C ASP A 327 -17.98 -3.36 14.43
N PHE A 328 -18.64 -2.67 13.50
CA PHE A 328 -18.12 -1.43 12.91
C PHE A 328 -18.00 -0.32 13.96
N GLN A 329 -19.01 -0.11 14.84
CA GLN A 329 -18.96 0.89 15.89
C GLN A 329 -17.81 0.62 16.88
N ASP A 330 -17.60 -0.63 17.27
CA ASP A 330 -16.51 -1.04 18.15
C ASP A 330 -15.15 -0.78 17.50
N LEU A 331 -15.00 -1.14 16.22
CA LEU A 331 -13.77 -0.87 15.47
C LEU A 331 -13.48 0.62 15.36
N LEU A 332 -14.50 1.45 15.13
CA LEU A 332 -14.36 2.87 14.84
C LEU A 332 -13.62 3.65 15.95
N ASN A 333 -13.74 3.19 17.20
CA ASN A 333 -13.05 3.80 18.35
C ASN A 333 -11.52 3.75 18.22
N ASN A 334 -10.99 2.71 17.56
CA ASN A 334 -9.57 2.50 17.39
C ASN A 334 -9.11 2.56 15.90
N TYR A 335 -10.05 2.74 14.97
CA TYR A 335 -9.78 2.63 13.53
C TYR A 335 -8.64 3.55 13.08
N SER A 336 -8.67 4.82 13.48
CA SER A 336 -7.64 5.80 13.12
C SER A 336 -6.25 5.47 13.68
N PHE A 337 -6.20 4.85 14.86
CA PHE A 337 -4.96 4.35 15.45
C PHE A 337 -4.45 3.11 14.71
N TYR A 338 -5.35 2.20 14.32
CA TYR A 338 -5.00 1.00 13.55
C TYR A 338 -4.56 1.34 12.12
N GLN A 339 -5.25 2.28 11.48
CA GLN A 339 -4.94 2.77 10.15
C GLN A 339 -3.58 3.48 10.09
N ASP A 340 -3.16 4.13 11.18
CA ASP A 340 -1.85 4.76 11.39
C ASP A 340 -1.53 5.94 10.44
N ASP A 341 -1.72 5.84 9.14
CA ASP A 341 -1.51 6.92 8.16
C ASP A 341 -2.85 7.52 7.67
N LEU A 342 -2.81 8.62 6.92
CA LEU A 342 -3.98 9.24 6.29
C LEU A 342 -4.42 8.43 5.07
N ILE A 343 -5.37 7.53 5.29
CA ILE A 343 -5.93 6.61 4.28
C ILE A 343 -7.45 6.80 4.25
N GLY A 344 -7.99 7.37 3.16
CA GLY A 344 -9.41 7.75 3.08
C GLY A 344 -10.39 6.65 2.68
N ASP A 345 -9.89 5.49 2.29
CA ASP A 345 -10.69 4.40 1.73
C ASP A 345 -11.42 3.61 2.83
N GLU A 346 -12.73 3.42 2.67
CA GLU A 346 -13.58 2.65 3.59
C GLU A 346 -13.33 1.14 3.57
N VAL A 347 -12.68 0.63 2.52
CA VAL A 347 -12.37 -0.80 2.36
C VAL A 347 -11.41 -1.33 3.43
N GLY A 348 -10.73 -0.45 4.13
CA GLY A 348 -9.95 -0.82 5.32
C GLY A 348 -10.77 -1.54 6.38
N ILE A 349 -12.06 -1.20 6.52
CA ILE A 349 -12.95 -1.81 7.52
C ILE A 349 -13.11 -3.32 7.29
N PRO A 350 -13.61 -3.80 6.13
CA PRO A 350 -13.71 -5.24 5.90
C PRO A 350 -12.35 -5.96 5.89
N LEU A 351 -11.25 -5.29 5.52
CA LEU A 351 -9.91 -5.89 5.59
C LEU A 351 -9.48 -6.20 7.02
N TYR A 352 -9.81 -5.34 7.98
CA TYR A 352 -9.57 -5.62 9.40
C TYR A 352 -10.28 -6.90 9.85
N PHE A 353 -11.56 -7.08 9.48
CA PHE A 353 -12.32 -8.28 9.85
C PHE A 353 -11.84 -9.53 9.11
N LEU A 354 -11.42 -9.42 7.84
CA LEU A 354 -10.74 -10.51 7.14
C LEU A 354 -9.47 -10.96 7.86
N GLY A 355 -8.63 -10.02 8.29
CA GLY A 355 -7.44 -10.33 9.07
C GLY A 355 -7.78 -11.05 10.37
N LYS A 356 -8.80 -10.56 11.11
CA LYS A 356 -9.27 -11.16 12.36
C LYS A 356 -9.80 -12.57 12.15
N SER A 357 -10.64 -12.78 11.13
CA SER A 357 -11.19 -14.10 10.77
C SER A 357 -10.07 -15.06 10.36
N THR A 358 -9.12 -14.62 9.55
CA THR A 358 -7.95 -15.40 9.14
C THR A 358 -7.15 -15.89 10.35
N ARG A 359 -6.81 -14.98 11.26
CA ARG A 359 -6.06 -15.32 12.48
C ARG A 359 -6.82 -16.27 13.40
N SER A 360 -8.12 -16.05 13.58
CA SER A 360 -8.99 -16.92 14.40
C SER A 360 -9.08 -18.35 13.86
N ASN A 361 -8.85 -18.54 12.55
CA ASN A 361 -8.78 -19.85 11.90
C ASN A 361 -7.35 -20.41 11.82
N GLY A 362 -6.41 -19.86 12.63
CA GLY A 362 -5.06 -20.37 12.80
C GLY A 362 -4.07 -19.97 11.70
N MET A 363 -4.47 -19.14 10.74
CA MET A 363 -3.60 -18.76 9.62
C MET A 363 -2.89 -17.44 9.87
N LYS A 364 -1.65 -17.34 9.38
CA LYS A 364 -0.77 -16.16 9.48
C LYS A 364 -0.48 -15.49 8.14
N VAL A 365 -0.75 -16.17 7.03
CA VAL A 365 -0.39 -15.72 5.68
C VAL A 365 -1.56 -15.92 4.73
N VAL A 366 -1.83 -14.94 3.88
CA VAL A 366 -2.81 -15.04 2.78
C VAL A 366 -2.27 -14.43 1.50
N GLN A 367 -2.65 -14.99 0.34
CA GLN A 367 -2.45 -14.32 -0.94
C GLN A 367 -3.69 -13.49 -1.29
N VAL A 368 -3.51 -12.37 -1.98
CA VAL A 368 -4.58 -11.43 -2.33
C VAL A 368 -4.44 -10.91 -3.76
N GLY A 369 -5.56 -10.58 -4.41
CA GLY A 369 -5.62 -10.15 -5.81
C GLY A 369 -5.30 -8.68 -6.07
N GLU A 370 -4.73 -7.97 -5.11
CA GLU A 370 -4.42 -6.54 -5.24
C GLU A 370 -3.38 -6.27 -6.33
N GLY A 371 -3.54 -5.16 -7.07
CA GLY A 371 -2.65 -4.77 -8.17
C GLY A 371 -3.10 -5.24 -9.58
N ALA A 372 -4.00 -6.23 -9.67
CA ALA A 372 -4.49 -6.71 -10.95
C ALA A 372 -5.24 -5.66 -11.76
N ASP A 373 -6.03 -4.83 -11.10
CA ASP A 373 -6.83 -3.78 -11.75
C ASP A 373 -5.95 -2.68 -12.32
N GLU A 374 -4.93 -2.28 -11.60
CA GLU A 374 -3.98 -1.22 -11.97
C GLU A 374 -3.10 -1.64 -13.15
N LEU A 375 -2.68 -2.91 -13.18
CA LEU A 375 -1.83 -3.44 -14.24
C LEU A 375 -2.61 -3.78 -15.53
N PHE A 376 -3.83 -4.33 -15.38
CA PHE A 376 -4.58 -4.90 -16.51
C PHE A 376 -5.85 -4.11 -16.87
N TYR A 377 -5.97 -2.86 -16.44
CA TYR A 377 -7.12 -1.99 -16.77
C TYR A 377 -8.48 -2.55 -16.32
N GLY A 378 -8.57 -2.89 -15.04
CA GLY A 378 -9.76 -3.50 -14.46
C GLY A 378 -10.90 -2.54 -14.11
N TYR A 379 -10.74 -1.24 -14.30
CA TYR A 379 -11.73 -0.23 -13.94
C TYR A 379 -12.51 0.28 -15.15
N ASP A 380 -13.84 0.12 -15.14
CA ASP A 380 -14.72 0.61 -16.22
C ASP A 380 -14.59 2.13 -16.47
N HIS A 381 -14.38 2.92 -15.41
CA HIS A 381 -14.21 4.36 -15.56
C HIS A 381 -12.89 4.72 -16.27
N TRP A 382 -11.83 3.92 -16.14
CA TRP A 382 -10.59 4.10 -16.90
C TRP A 382 -10.84 3.92 -18.40
N LEU A 383 -11.54 2.86 -18.78
CA LEU A 383 -11.85 2.57 -20.19
C LEU A 383 -12.71 3.67 -20.82
N ARG A 384 -13.73 4.15 -20.08
CA ARG A 384 -14.56 5.29 -20.52
C ARG A 384 -13.70 6.54 -20.70
N PHE A 385 -12.77 6.79 -19.81
CA PHE A 385 -11.86 7.91 -19.86
C PHE A 385 -10.91 7.84 -21.07
N ILE A 386 -10.29 6.69 -21.33
CA ILE A 386 -9.43 6.44 -22.50
C ILE A 386 -10.23 6.67 -23.79
N LYS A 387 -11.45 6.13 -23.87
CA LYS A 387 -12.36 6.32 -25.01
C LYS A 387 -12.70 7.79 -25.26
N LEU A 388 -13.04 8.52 -24.20
CA LEU A 388 -13.34 9.95 -24.27
C LEU A 388 -12.12 10.75 -24.76
N ASN A 389 -10.94 10.48 -24.21
CA ASN A 389 -9.70 11.14 -24.59
C ASN A 389 -9.35 10.91 -26.06
N LYS A 390 -9.47 9.69 -26.56
CA LYS A 390 -9.26 9.34 -27.98
C LYS A 390 -10.23 10.13 -28.87
N TYR A 391 -11.51 10.17 -28.49
CA TYR A 391 -12.55 10.91 -29.24
C TYR A 391 -12.28 12.42 -29.30
N ILE A 392 -11.98 13.05 -28.15
CA ILE A 392 -11.72 14.50 -28.07
C ILE A 392 -10.48 14.88 -28.88
N LYS A 393 -9.39 14.11 -28.77
CA LYS A 393 -8.15 14.36 -29.53
C LYS A 393 -8.37 14.25 -31.04
N THR A 394 -9.28 13.39 -31.50
CA THR A 394 -9.60 13.25 -32.94
C THR A 394 -10.35 14.49 -33.47
N ILE A 395 -11.17 15.13 -32.64
CA ILE A 395 -11.95 16.31 -33.05
C ILE A 395 -11.11 17.60 -33.03
N ASN A 396 -10.05 17.68 -32.22
CA ASN A 396 -9.41 18.95 -31.89
C ASN A 396 -7.91 18.98 -32.23
N GLN A 397 -7.59 19.23 -33.51
CA GLN A 397 -6.22 19.60 -33.92
C GLN A 397 -5.93 21.11 -33.86
N SER A 398 -6.86 21.95 -33.41
CA SER A 398 -6.70 23.41 -33.44
C SER A 398 -7.53 24.08 -32.35
N ARG A 399 -6.94 24.55 -31.30
CA ARG A 399 -7.25 25.84 -30.61
C ARG A 399 -6.73 25.89 -29.17
N SER A 400 -5.99 26.96 -28.87
CA SER A 400 -5.62 27.39 -27.51
C SER A 400 -6.66 28.40 -27.01
N ASN A 401 -7.37 28.12 -25.91
CA ASN A 401 -7.98 29.11 -25.05
C ASN A 401 -8.35 28.53 -23.68
N PHE A 402 -8.12 29.30 -22.62
CA PHE A 402 -8.36 28.97 -21.23
C PHE A 402 -9.85 28.99 -20.88
N LEU A 403 -10.40 27.85 -20.43
CA LEU A 403 -11.71 27.81 -19.78
C LEU A 403 -11.63 26.85 -18.57
N SER A 404 -11.72 27.39 -17.36
CA SER A 404 -11.96 26.63 -16.14
C SER A 404 -13.47 26.57 -15.88
N PHE A 405 -14.01 25.37 -15.64
CA PHE A 405 -15.45 25.19 -15.41
C PHE A 405 -15.69 24.58 -14.01
N LYS A 406 -16.70 25.05 -13.30
CA LYS A 406 -17.15 24.46 -12.02
C LYS A 406 -17.72 23.03 -12.17
N ASN A 407 -18.09 22.62 -13.38
CA ASN A 407 -18.62 21.29 -13.67
C ASN A 407 -17.46 20.33 -13.98
N HIS A 408 -17.35 19.26 -13.20
CA HIS A 408 -16.30 18.22 -13.33
C HIS A 408 -16.15 17.67 -14.76
N ARG A 409 -17.28 17.40 -15.47
CA ARG A 409 -17.24 16.90 -16.86
C ARG A 409 -16.69 17.94 -17.83
N MET A 410 -17.03 19.20 -17.67
CA MET A 410 -16.54 20.29 -18.52
C MET A 410 -15.07 20.58 -18.24
N ASN A 411 -14.62 20.51 -16.98
CA ASN A 411 -13.20 20.60 -16.63
C ASN A 411 -12.39 19.46 -17.23
N LEU A 412 -12.90 18.23 -17.19
CA LEU A 412 -12.25 17.08 -17.80
C LEU A 412 -12.06 17.29 -19.31
N VAL A 413 -13.11 17.70 -20.02
CA VAL A 413 -13.05 18.01 -21.46
C VAL A 413 -12.02 19.12 -21.72
N SER A 414 -12.03 20.19 -20.92
CA SER A 414 -11.06 21.28 -21.00
C SER A 414 -9.62 20.78 -20.80
N ASN A 415 -9.37 19.98 -19.76
CA ASN A 415 -8.03 19.43 -19.49
C ASN A 415 -7.53 18.56 -20.64
N ILE A 416 -8.39 17.72 -21.23
CA ILE A 416 -8.02 16.90 -22.39
C ILE A 416 -7.70 17.79 -23.60
N LEU A 417 -8.53 18.83 -23.87
CA LEU A 417 -8.35 19.75 -24.99
C LEU A 417 -7.04 20.54 -24.89
N PHE A 418 -6.65 20.91 -23.68
CA PHE A 418 -5.46 21.73 -23.42
C PHE A 418 -4.24 20.94 -22.95
N ASN A 419 -4.28 19.60 -23.06
CA ASN A 419 -3.21 18.68 -22.66
C ASN A 419 -2.73 18.89 -21.22
N ARG A 420 -3.66 19.22 -20.31
CA ARG A 420 -3.41 19.31 -18.88
C ARG A 420 -3.67 17.98 -18.20
N THR A 421 -3.31 17.86 -16.91
CA THR A 421 -3.59 16.70 -16.10
C THR A 421 -5.08 16.33 -16.18
N SER A 422 -5.34 15.29 -16.94
CA SER A 422 -6.71 14.84 -17.18
C SER A 422 -7.05 13.61 -16.33
N PHE A 423 -6.04 12.92 -15.80
CA PHE A 423 -6.18 11.79 -14.90
C PHE A 423 -5.17 11.90 -13.76
N SER A 424 -5.66 12.06 -12.53
CA SER A 424 -4.86 12.29 -11.32
C SER A 424 -4.80 11.06 -10.37
N GLY A 425 -5.09 9.86 -10.89
CA GLY A 425 -5.13 8.61 -10.13
C GLY A 425 -6.53 8.01 -10.06
N GLY A 426 -6.61 6.73 -9.69
CA GLY A 426 -7.88 6.00 -9.59
C GLY A 426 -8.69 6.30 -8.33
N ALA A 427 -8.06 6.87 -7.28
CA ALA A 427 -8.76 7.35 -6.09
C ALA A 427 -9.02 8.86 -6.21
N ILE A 428 -10.29 9.25 -6.16
CA ILE A 428 -10.70 10.65 -6.25
C ILE A 428 -11.61 10.95 -5.06
N GLY A 429 -11.12 11.79 -4.16
CA GLY A 429 -11.90 12.37 -3.08
C GLY A 429 -12.70 13.58 -3.56
N PHE A 430 -12.40 14.75 -3.01
CA PHE A 430 -12.93 16.01 -3.51
C PHE A 430 -12.20 16.45 -4.79
N ASN A 431 -12.91 17.00 -5.75
CA ASN A 431 -12.24 17.64 -6.89
C ASN A 431 -11.58 18.98 -6.46
N LEU A 432 -10.67 19.50 -7.26
CA LEU A 432 -9.87 20.68 -6.91
C LEU A 432 -10.73 21.91 -6.55
N SER A 433 -11.82 22.14 -7.27
CA SER A 433 -12.72 23.28 -7.00
C SER A 433 -13.55 23.09 -5.72
N GLU A 434 -13.83 21.83 -5.35
CA GLU A 434 -14.48 21.51 -4.09
C GLU A 434 -13.51 21.68 -2.91
N VAL A 435 -12.26 21.24 -3.06
CA VAL A 435 -11.21 21.49 -2.06
C VAL A 435 -11.02 23.00 -1.86
N ASP A 436 -10.84 23.76 -2.94
CA ASP A 436 -10.68 25.21 -2.91
C ASP A 436 -11.85 25.91 -2.19
N SER A 437 -13.07 25.46 -2.44
CA SER A 437 -14.26 26.02 -1.76
C SER A 437 -14.36 25.60 -0.30
N LEU A 438 -13.93 24.37 0.05
CA LEU A 438 -14.06 23.80 1.38
C LEU A 438 -13.02 24.38 2.35
N ILE A 439 -11.82 24.68 1.88
CA ILE A 439 -10.74 25.27 2.70
C ILE A 439 -11.10 26.71 3.04
N ASP A 440 -10.92 27.10 4.31
CA ASP A 440 -11.13 28.48 4.74
C ASP A 440 -10.08 29.40 4.12
N GLY A 441 -10.52 30.45 3.42
CA GLY A 441 -9.65 31.32 2.62
C GLY A 441 -9.23 30.74 1.25
N GLY A 442 -9.66 29.52 0.91
CA GLY A 442 -9.33 28.85 -0.37
C GLY A 442 -7.90 28.31 -0.45
N LEU A 443 -7.56 27.75 -1.62
CA LEU A 443 -6.21 27.24 -1.88
C LEU A 443 -5.22 28.38 -2.11
N SER A 444 -4.23 28.51 -1.25
CA SER A 444 -3.12 29.45 -1.38
C SER A 444 -1.87 28.78 -1.98
N ASN A 445 -0.85 29.59 -2.33
CA ASN A 445 0.44 29.07 -2.81
C ASN A 445 1.23 28.25 -1.76
N GLU A 446 0.75 28.19 -0.53
CA GLU A 446 1.35 27.38 0.53
C GLU A 446 1.04 25.89 0.36
N PHE A 447 -0.09 25.56 -0.31
CA PHE A 447 -0.50 24.18 -0.59
C PHE A 447 0.16 23.66 -1.88
N GLN A 448 1.43 23.27 -1.78
CA GLN A 448 2.21 22.83 -2.95
C GLN A 448 2.02 21.36 -3.26
N LEU A 449 1.77 20.53 -2.24
CA LEU A 449 1.68 19.07 -2.40
C LEU A 449 0.46 18.65 -3.22
N ILE A 450 -0.61 19.44 -3.21
CA ILE A 450 -1.80 19.19 -4.03
C ILE A 450 -1.50 19.15 -5.54
N ASN A 451 -0.41 19.79 -5.97
CA ASN A 451 0.06 19.80 -7.36
C ASN A 451 1.04 18.66 -7.69
N TYR A 452 1.30 17.74 -6.76
CA TYR A 452 2.27 16.66 -6.95
C TYR A 452 2.01 15.84 -8.22
N VAL A 453 0.76 15.50 -8.48
CA VAL A 453 0.36 14.73 -9.67
C VAL A 453 0.48 15.56 -10.94
N ASP A 454 0.15 16.85 -10.87
CA ASP A 454 0.24 17.76 -12.01
C ASP A 454 1.70 17.94 -12.45
N ASN A 455 2.62 18.07 -11.50
CA ASN A 455 4.06 18.13 -11.77
C ASN A 455 4.59 16.83 -12.40
N LYS A 456 4.13 15.67 -11.92
CA LYS A 456 4.47 14.37 -12.51
C LYS A 456 3.91 14.18 -13.92
N TRP A 457 2.71 14.70 -14.17
CA TRP A 457 2.09 14.72 -15.50
C TRP A 457 2.94 15.51 -16.48
N ASP A 458 3.32 16.73 -16.11
CA ASP A 458 4.12 17.60 -16.96
C ASP A 458 5.47 16.95 -17.29
N GLU A 459 6.15 16.36 -16.30
CA GLU A 459 7.39 15.60 -16.49
C GLU A 459 7.20 14.43 -17.46
N TYR A 460 6.16 13.61 -17.27
CA TYR A 460 5.92 12.42 -18.09
C TYR A 460 5.59 12.77 -19.54
N PHE A 461 4.75 13.76 -19.77
CA PHE A 461 4.30 14.13 -21.13
C PHE A 461 5.31 14.94 -21.93
N THR A 462 6.49 15.25 -21.37
CA THR A 462 7.65 15.69 -22.17
C THR A 462 8.30 14.55 -22.96
N LYS A 463 8.07 13.29 -22.56
CA LYS A 463 8.64 12.12 -23.23
C LYS A 463 7.96 11.87 -24.59
N LYS A 464 8.75 11.50 -25.61
CA LYS A 464 8.28 11.30 -26.99
C LYS A 464 7.18 10.23 -27.13
N ASN A 465 7.23 9.17 -26.31
CA ASN A 465 6.33 8.03 -26.36
C ASN A 465 5.27 8.06 -25.21
N ALA A 466 5.04 9.23 -24.62
CA ALA A 466 4.06 9.35 -23.54
C ALA A 466 2.64 9.12 -24.06
N ASN A 467 1.90 8.23 -23.39
CA ASN A 467 0.50 7.98 -23.69
C ASN A 467 -0.33 7.93 -22.40
N LEU A 468 -1.64 8.16 -22.52
CA LEU A 468 -2.54 8.27 -21.39
C LEU A 468 -2.76 6.95 -20.67
N SER A 469 -2.91 5.85 -21.39
CA SER A 469 -3.17 4.54 -20.79
C SER A 469 -2.01 4.13 -19.88
N LYS A 470 -0.78 4.22 -20.37
CA LYS A 470 0.41 3.95 -19.57
C LYS A 470 0.57 4.92 -18.38
N TRP A 471 0.25 6.21 -18.58
CA TRP A 471 0.20 7.17 -17.47
C TRP A 471 -0.72 6.72 -16.35
N MET A 472 -1.93 6.21 -16.68
CA MET A 472 -2.91 5.78 -15.68
C MET A 472 -2.35 4.65 -14.80
N THR A 473 -1.72 3.65 -15.40
CA THR A 473 -1.02 2.59 -14.65
C THR A 473 0.15 3.13 -13.83
N LEU A 474 1.01 3.95 -14.43
CA LEU A 474 2.21 4.49 -13.75
C LEU A 474 1.86 5.36 -12.54
N ILE A 475 0.84 6.21 -12.64
CA ILE A 475 0.46 7.09 -11.53
C ILE A 475 -0.19 6.30 -10.39
N ASP A 476 -0.99 5.28 -10.71
CA ASP A 476 -1.57 4.41 -9.69
C ASP A 476 -0.51 3.51 -9.03
N LEU A 477 0.46 2.99 -9.77
CA LEU A 477 1.64 2.28 -9.22
C LEU A 477 2.52 3.17 -8.33
N ASN A 478 2.50 4.49 -8.55
CA ASN A 478 3.38 5.42 -7.82
C ASN A 478 2.69 6.08 -6.61
N ILE A 479 1.36 6.18 -6.60
CA ILE A 479 0.61 6.88 -5.56
C ILE A 479 -0.47 5.98 -4.95
N ARG A 480 -1.52 5.66 -5.71
CA ARG A 480 -2.70 4.98 -5.16
C ARG A 480 -2.38 3.61 -4.60
N LEU A 481 -1.60 2.84 -5.34
CA LEU A 481 -1.25 1.49 -4.91
C LEU A 481 -0.41 1.50 -3.63
N PRO A 482 0.78 2.17 -3.57
CA PRO A 482 1.62 2.15 -2.38
C PRO A 482 1.06 2.94 -1.19
N GLU A 483 0.33 4.05 -1.42
CA GLU A 483 -0.04 4.99 -0.35
C GLU A 483 -1.49 4.83 0.13
N LEU A 484 -2.31 4.10 -0.61
CA LEU A 484 -3.70 3.83 -0.27
C LEU A 484 -3.97 2.33 -0.16
N LEU A 485 -3.85 1.58 -1.27
CA LEU A 485 -4.31 0.20 -1.34
C LEU A 485 -3.45 -0.76 -0.52
N LEU A 486 -2.13 -0.70 -0.69
CA LEU A 486 -1.19 -1.56 0.02
C LEU A 486 -1.06 -1.14 1.49
N MET A 487 -1.12 0.17 1.78
CA MET A 487 -1.06 0.65 3.16
C MET A 487 -2.28 0.22 3.97
N ARG A 488 -3.52 0.37 3.43
CA ARG A 488 -4.72 -0.13 4.13
C ARG A 488 -4.65 -1.64 4.36
N MET A 489 -4.17 -2.39 3.34
CA MET A 489 -3.99 -3.84 3.43
C MET A 489 -2.99 -4.20 4.53
N ASP A 490 -1.78 -3.65 4.48
CA ASP A 490 -0.73 -3.94 5.45
C ASP A 490 -1.16 -3.53 6.88
N LYS A 491 -1.61 -2.28 7.05
CA LYS A 491 -1.94 -1.74 8.39
C LYS A 491 -3.07 -2.50 9.07
N LEU A 492 -4.17 -2.77 8.36
CA LEU A 492 -5.39 -3.28 8.99
C LEU A 492 -5.42 -4.81 9.10
N VAL A 493 -4.85 -5.53 8.14
CA VAL A 493 -4.72 -6.99 8.23
C VAL A 493 -3.68 -7.36 9.30
N MET A 494 -2.60 -6.57 9.41
CA MET A 494 -1.56 -6.77 10.43
C MET A 494 -2.01 -6.47 11.85
N GLN A 495 -3.12 -5.76 12.09
CA GLN A 495 -3.67 -5.64 13.44
C GLN A 495 -3.99 -7.01 14.07
N SER A 496 -4.16 -8.02 13.25
CA SER A 496 -4.38 -9.41 13.70
C SER A 496 -3.15 -10.30 13.54
N GLY A 497 -1.99 -9.75 13.21
CA GLY A 497 -0.77 -10.53 12.93
C GLY A 497 -0.97 -11.48 11.75
N VAL A 498 -1.49 -10.98 10.63
CA VAL A 498 -1.65 -11.73 9.37
C VAL A 498 -0.94 -10.99 8.24
N GLU A 499 -0.14 -11.74 7.47
CA GLU A 499 0.58 -11.26 6.31
C GLU A 499 -0.25 -11.39 5.02
N ALA A 500 -0.47 -10.28 4.31
CA ALA A 500 -0.99 -10.31 2.96
C ALA A 500 0.15 -10.27 1.92
N ARG A 501 0.09 -11.18 0.94
CA ARG A 501 1.02 -11.32 -0.19
C ARG A 501 0.30 -11.02 -1.49
N VAL A 502 0.93 -10.27 -2.38
CA VAL A 502 0.32 -9.70 -3.59
C VAL A 502 0.98 -10.22 -4.88
N PRO A 503 0.54 -11.36 -5.44
CA PRO A 503 1.18 -11.99 -6.60
C PRO A 503 1.22 -11.11 -7.85
N PHE A 504 0.20 -10.32 -8.12
CA PHE A 504 0.18 -9.39 -9.26
C PHE A 504 1.24 -8.31 -9.19
N LEU A 505 1.80 -8.04 -8.00
CA LEU A 505 2.81 -7.02 -7.78
C LEU A 505 4.23 -7.57 -7.69
N ASP A 506 4.46 -8.77 -8.19
CA ASP A 506 5.81 -9.25 -8.44
C ASP A 506 6.50 -8.33 -9.47
N HIS A 507 7.70 -7.84 -9.14
CA HIS A 507 8.35 -6.84 -9.98
C HIS A 507 8.64 -7.35 -11.40
N LYS A 508 8.93 -8.65 -11.58
CA LYS A 508 9.13 -9.22 -12.92
C LYS A 508 7.86 -9.18 -13.76
N LEU A 509 6.71 -9.46 -13.16
CA LEU A 509 5.42 -9.32 -13.81
C LEU A 509 5.10 -7.84 -14.10
N VAL A 510 5.28 -6.96 -13.13
CA VAL A 510 5.06 -5.51 -13.29
C VAL A 510 5.93 -4.95 -14.42
N GLU A 511 7.22 -5.23 -14.38
CA GLU A 511 8.19 -4.80 -15.38
C GLU A 511 7.79 -5.25 -16.79
N TYR A 512 7.45 -6.53 -16.94
CA TYR A 512 7.01 -7.07 -18.22
C TYR A 512 5.72 -6.42 -18.72
N VAL A 513 4.69 -6.31 -17.88
CA VAL A 513 3.42 -5.67 -18.26
C VAL A 513 3.62 -4.22 -18.70
N LEU A 514 4.52 -3.48 -18.06
CA LEU A 514 4.85 -2.11 -18.44
C LEU A 514 5.53 -2.00 -19.83
N THR A 515 6.04 -3.10 -20.38
CA THR A 515 6.61 -3.12 -21.74
C THR A 515 5.62 -3.53 -22.83
N ILE A 516 4.44 -4.05 -22.46
CA ILE A 516 3.44 -4.54 -23.45
C ILE A 516 2.76 -3.36 -24.18
N PRO A 517 2.56 -3.44 -25.50
CA PRO A 517 1.84 -2.42 -26.28
C PRO A 517 0.39 -2.20 -25.81
N GLU A 518 -0.09 -0.94 -25.91
CA GLU A 518 -1.45 -0.55 -25.50
C GLU A 518 -2.54 -1.40 -26.15
N GLU A 519 -2.40 -1.73 -27.44
CA GLU A 519 -3.39 -2.48 -28.22
C GLU A 519 -3.63 -3.90 -27.70
N ILE A 520 -2.66 -4.47 -26.99
CA ILE A 520 -2.77 -5.78 -26.33
C ILE A 520 -3.41 -5.63 -24.92
N LEU A 521 -3.01 -4.58 -24.17
CA LEU A 521 -3.45 -4.35 -22.80
C LEU A 521 -4.83 -3.73 -22.69
N VAL A 522 -5.23 -2.86 -23.65
CA VAL A 522 -6.42 -2.01 -23.53
C VAL A 522 -7.46 -2.36 -24.58
N ASN A 523 -8.64 -2.77 -24.10
CA ASN A 523 -9.85 -2.85 -24.90
C ASN A 523 -10.94 -1.98 -24.28
N THR A 524 -11.37 -0.92 -24.96
CA THR A 524 -12.36 0.03 -24.40
C THR A 524 -13.77 -0.56 -24.22
N SER A 525 -13.98 -1.82 -24.61
CA SER A 525 -15.27 -2.54 -24.44
C SER A 525 -15.23 -3.61 -23.35
N SER A 526 -14.04 -3.96 -22.83
CA SER A 526 -13.88 -5.01 -21.82
C SER A 526 -12.74 -4.70 -20.87
N THR A 527 -12.96 -4.81 -19.58
CA THR A 527 -11.91 -4.75 -18.56
C THR A 527 -11.01 -5.97 -18.62
N LYS A 528 -9.72 -5.79 -18.28
CA LYS A 528 -8.70 -6.86 -18.16
C LYS A 528 -8.60 -7.78 -19.40
N PRO A 529 -8.56 -7.27 -20.63
CA PRO A 529 -8.66 -8.14 -21.81
C PRO A 529 -7.54 -9.17 -21.88
N LEU A 530 -6.29 -8.80 -21.56
CA LEU A 530 -5.16 -9.72 -21.54
C LEU A 530 -5.28 -10.75 -20.40
N LEU A 531 -5.57 -10.29 -19.17
CA LEU A 531 -5.70 -11.17 -18.01
C LEU A 531 -6.85 -12.17 -18.17
N LYS A 532 -7.97 -11.77 -18.79
CA LYS A 532 -9.06 -12.68 -19.13
C LYS A 532 -8.63 -13.79 -20.09
N LYS A 533 -7.78 -13.47 -21.07
CA LYS A 533 -7.24 -14.49 -21.99
C LYS A 533 -6.32 -15.48 -21.29
N VAL A 534 -5.48 -15.00 -20.35
CA VAL A 534 -4.68 -15.85 -19.48
C VAL A 534 -5.56 -16.74 -18.61
N ALA A 535 -6.56 -16.17 -17.95
CA ALA A 535 -7.42 -16.87 -17.01
C ALA A 535 -8.27 -18.01 -17.65
N ARG A 536 -8.56 -17.94 -18.97
CA ARG A 536 -9.38 -18.97 -19.67
C ARG A 536 -8.75 -20.36 -19.69
N SER A 537 -7.43 -20.47 -19.50
CA SER A 537 -6.74 -21.76 -19.35
C SER A 537 -6.86 -22.36 -17.94
N HIS A 538 -7.32 -21.58 -16.95
CA HIS A 538 -7.29 -21.97 -15.54
C HIS A 538 -8.66 -22.04 -14.88
N ILE A 539 -9.56 -21.09 -15.14
CA ILE A 539 -10.83 -20.95 -14.46
C ILE A 539 -12.01 -20.84 -15.43
N PRO A 540 -13.25 -21.23 -14.99
CA PRO A 540 -14.44 -21.20 -15.85
C PRO A 540 -14.80 -19.80 -16.37
N ASP A 541 -15.35 -19.75 -17.59
CA ASP A 541 -15.82 -18.52 -18.24
C ASP A 541 -16.84 -17.74 -17.41
N GLN A 542 -17.67 -18.42 -16.63
CA GLN A 542 -18.68 -17.81 -15.76
C GLN A 542 -18.02 -16.88 -14.69
N ILE A 543 -16.82 -17.21 -14.22
CA ILE A 543 -16.05 -16.36 -13.31
C ILE A 543 -15.38 -15.21 -14.08
N ILE A 544 -14.84 -15.52 -15.27
CA ILE A 544 -14.06 -14.56 -16.09
C ILE A 544 -14.94 -13.45 -16.66
N ASP A 545 -16.11 -13.80 -17.19
CA ASP A 545 -16.96 -12.87 -17.94
C ASP A 545 -18.00 -12.16 -17.04
N ARG A 546 -17.97 -12.43 -15.74
CA ARG A 546 -18.80 -11.77 -14.75
C ARG A 546 -18.56 -10.27 -14.73
N LYS A 547 -19.63 -9.50 -14.49
CA LYS A 547 -19.51 -8.06 -14.26
C LYS A 547 -18.73 -7.82 -12.96
N LYS A 548 -17.67 -7.04 -13.04
CA LYS A 548 -16.88 -6.65 -11.86
C LYS A 548 -17.76 -5.94 -10.83
N GLN A 549 -17.70 -6.43 -9.59
CA GLN A 549 -18.14 -5.71 -8.40
C GLN A 549 -16.89 -5.32 -7.60
N GLY A 550 -16.86 -4.13 -7.04
CA GLY A 550 -15.76 -3.67 -6.18
C GLY A 550 -16.00 -4.15 -4.75
N PHE A 551 -14.94 -4.56 -4.07
CA PHE A 551 -14.97 -4.77 -2.63
C PHE A 551 -15.28 -3.44 -1.93
N ARG A 552 -16.36 -3.37 -1.13
CA ARG A 552 -16.87 -2.12 -0.55
C ARG A 552 -17.38 -2.35 0.87
N ALA A 553 -17.35 -1.28 1.70
CA ALA A 553 -18.08 -1.22 2.96
C ALA A 553 -19.35 -0.38 2.82
N PRO A 554 -20.48 -0.74 3.47
CA PRO A 554 -21.73 0.02 3.41
C PRO A 554 -21.67 1.28 4.27
N ILE A 555 -20.60 2.07 4.13
CA ILE A 555 -20.29 3.22 4.97
C ILE A 555 -21.40 4.28 4.95
N GLY A 556 -22.05 4.46 3.80
CA GLY A 556 -23.17 5.39 3.67
C GLY A 556 -24.36 5.01 4.53
N GLU A 557 -24.68 3.73 4.60
CA GLU A 557 -25.78 3.23 5.43
C GLU A 557 -25.41 3.28 6.92
N TRP A 558 -24.15 3.03 7.25
CA TRP A 558 -23.66 3.12 8.62
C TRP A 558 -23.63 4.55 9.15
N ILE A 559 -23.19 5.51 8.36
CA ILE A 559 -23.22 6.93 8.75
C ILE A 559 -24.65 7.41 8.98
N LYS A 560 -25.63 7.00 8.15
CA LYS A 560 -27.05 7.38 8.33
C LYS A 560 -27.65 6.89 9.65
N LYS A 561 -27.12 5.80 10.23
CA LYS A 561 -27.62 5.28 11.51
C LYS A 561 -27.30 6.18 12.69
N ASP A 562 -26.21 6.98 12.62
CA ASP A 562 -25.77 7.87 13.69
C ASP A 562 -24.98 9.08 13.16
N GLU A 563 -25.63 9.91 12.36
CA GLU A 563 -24.98 11.07 11.73
C GLU A 563 -24.38 12.05 12.75
N ASP A 564 -25.03 12.25 13.88
CA ASP A 564 -24.57 13.21 14.90
C ASP A 564 -23.22 12.79 15.49
N TYR A 565 -23.04 11.50 15.80
CA TYR A 565 -21.79 10.96 16.30
C TYR A 565 -20.60 11.16 15.33
N PHE A 566 -20.85 10.97 14.02
CA PHE A 566 -19.82 11.17 13.00
C PHE A 566 -19.49 12.65 12.81
N TYR A 567 -20.49 13.52 12.84
CA TYR A 567 -20.29 14.95 12.55
C TYR A 567 -19.67 15.70 13.75
N GLU A 568 -19.83 15.20 14.96
CA GLU A 568 -19.23 15.82 16.15
C GLU A 568 -17.70 15.84 16.05
N SER A 569 -17.07 14.75 15.62
CA SER A 569 -15.62 14.70 15.41
C SER A 569 -15.12 15.69 14.37
N ILE A 570 -15.91 15.96 13.30
CA ILE A 570 -15.56 16.94 12.27
C ILE A 570 -15.65 18.36 12.83
N LYS A 571 -16.68 18.67 13.61
CA LYS A 571 -16.84 19.99 14.22
C LYS A 571 -15.75 20.28 15.24
N GLU A 572 -15.41 19.30 16.07
CA GLU A 572 -14.33 19.40 17.06
C GLU A 572 -12.99 19.65 16.35
N PHE A 573 -12.65 18.85 15.36
CA PHE A 573 -11.47 19.04 14.53
C PHE A 573 -11.42 20.46 13.94
N ASN A 574 -12.52 20.91 13.30
CA ASN A 574 -12.53 22.22 12.66
C ASN A 574 -12.43 23.38 13.68
N SER A 575 -12.93 23.21 14.89
CA SER A 575 -12.77 24.20 15.96
C SER A 575 -11.30 24.35 16.43
N LEU A 576 -10.49 23.28 16.33
CA LEU A 576 -9.07 23.27 16.73
C LEU A 576 -8.15 23.74 15.61
N VAL A 577 -8.39 23.26 14.40
CA VAL A 577 -7.48 23.45 13.25
C VAL A 577 -7.90 24.64 12.37
N ASN A 578 -9.19 25.01 12.38
CA ASN A 578 -9.80 26.03 11.53
C ASN A 578 -9.49 25.83 10.05
N LEU A 579 -9.59 24.58 9.56
CA LEU A 579 -9.25 24.23 8.19
C LEU A 579 -10.38 24.51 7.22
N PHE A 580 -11.63 24.24 7.63
CA PHE A 580 -12.79 24.27 6.74
C PHE A 580 -13.64 25.51 6.91
N SER A 581 -14.08 26.09 5.82
CA SER A 581 -15.15 27.08 5.79
C SER A 581 -16.44 26.48 6.39
N GLU A 582 -16.97 27.04 7.46
CA GLU A 582 -18.19 26.54 8.12
C GLU A 582 -19.39 26.42 7.17
N ARG A 583 -19.53 27.40 6.25
CA ARG A 583 -20.59 27.41 5.26
C ARG A 583 -20.51 26.23 4.29
N GLU A 584 -19.33 25.94 3.77
CA GLU A 584 -19.14 24.88 2.77
C GLU A 584 -19.12 23.50 3.47
N LEU A 585 -18.54 23.40 4.67
CA LEU A 585 -18.60 22.21 5.51
C LEU A 585 -20.07 21.80 5.77
N LYS A 586 -20.92 22.78 6.16
CA LYS A 586 -22.35 22.52 6.36
C LYS A 586 -23.04 21.97 5.12
N LYS A 587 -22.69 22.47 3.91
CA LYS A 587 -23.24 21.94 2.66
C LYS A 587 -22.82 20.49 2.41
N VAL A 588 -21.57 20.12 2.68
CA VAL A 588 -21.10 18.75 2.53
C VAL A 588 -21.85 17.83 3.51
N LEU A 589 -21.97 18.23 4.77
CA LEU A 589 -22.64 17.44 5.81
C LEU A 589 -24.15 17.27 5.55
N GLN A 590 -24.81 18.27 5.00
CA GLN A 590 -26.22 18.20 4.60
C GLN A 590 -26.46 17.52 3.25
N GLY A 591 -25.42 17.28 2.46
CA GLY A 591 -25.49 16.61 1.16
C GLY A 591 -25.72 15.10 1.26
N ASN A 592 -25.93 14.44 0.12
CA ASN A 592 -26.15 12.99 0.03
C ASN A 592 -24.89 12.20 -0.35
N ASP A 593 -23.72 12.84 -0.39
CA ASP A 593 -22.46 12.18 -0.70
C ASP A 593 -21.78 11.64 0.58
N PHE A 594 -22.18 10.44 0.98
CA PHE A 594 -21.69 9.81 2.21
C PHE A 594 -20.21 9.42 2.15
N GLN A 595 -19.66 9.22 0.95
CA GLN A 595 -18.22 8.96 0.81
C GLN A 595 -17.42 10.20 1.20
N LYS A 596 -17.80 11.38 0.72
CA LYS A 596 -17.14 12.64 1.13
C LYS A 596 -17.26 12.91 2.63
N LYS A 597 -18.42 12.59 3.24
CA LYS A 597 -18.58 12.67 4.69
C LYS A 597 -17.58 11.75 5.41
N TRP A 598 -17.43 10.52 4.93
CA TRP A 598 -16.46 9.56 5.47
C TRP A 598 -15.02 10.10 5.39
N TYR A 599 -14.62 10.72 4.28
CA TYR A 599 -13.28 11.29 4.15
C TYR A 599 -12.99 12.37 5.20
N LEU A 600 -13.99 13.21 5.51
CA LEU A 600 -13.89 14.22 6.56
C LEU A 600 -13.84 13.60 7.97
N VAL A 601 -14.68 12.60 8.23
CA VAL A 601 -14.68 11.84 9.49
C VAL A 601 -13.32 11.19 9.73
N ASN A 602 -12.79 10.53 8.70
CA ASN A 602 -11.51 9.83 8.80
C ASN A 602 -10.34 10.79 9.11
N LEU A 603 -10.24 11.92 8.37
CA LEU A 603 -9.25 12.96 8.64
C LEU A 603 -9.37 13.50 10.07
N SER A 604 -10.59 13.86 10.47
CA SER A 604 -10.85 14.45 11.78
C SER A 604 -10.45 13.50 12.91
N ARG A 605 -10.88 12.24 12.84
CA ARG A 605 -10.53 11.22 13.83
C ARG A 605 -9.05 10.90 13.86
N TRP A 606 -8.41 10.86 12.70
CA TRP A 606 -6.97 10.65 12.59
C TRP A 606 -6.18 11.74 13.35
N HIS A 607 -6.57 13.00 13.16
CA HIS A 607 -5.97 14.14 13.87
C HIS A 607 -6.25 14.08 15.37
N MET A 608 -7.52 13.90 15.76
CA MET A 608 -7.93 13.88 17.19
C MET A 608 -7.24 12.77 17.98
N THR A 609 -7.04 11.60 17.37
CA THR A 609 -6.31 10.50 18.02
C THR A 609 -4.88 10.88 18.40
N ARG A 610 -4.25 11.79 17.66
CA ARG A 610 -2.87 12.22 17.90
C ARG A 610 -2.75 13.39 18.88
N VAL A 611 -3.72 14.28 18.87
CA VAL A 611 -3.78 15.39 19.84
C VAL A 611 -4.11 14.88 21.25
N ALA A 612 -4.87 13.78 21.36
CA ALA A 612 -5.25 13.16 22.64
C ALA A 612 -4.15 12.27 23.24
N ASN A 613 -3.12 11.88 22.49
CA ASN A 613 -2.01 11.00 22.91
C ASN A 613 -0.72 11.77 23.19
#